data_c2a26770d4a62140dfe2469be1414fa4
#
_entry.id   c2a26770d4a62140dfe2469be1414fa4
#
_cell.length_a   1.000
_cell.length_b   1.000
_cell.length_c   1.000
_cell.angle_alpha   90.00
_cell.angle_beta   90.00
_cell.angle_gamma   90.00
#
_symmetry.space_group_name_H-M   'P 1'
#
loop_
_entity.id
_entity.type
_entity.pdbx_description
1 polymer ?
#
loop_
_entity_poly.entity_id
_entity_poly.type
_entity_poly.pdbx_seq_one_letter_code
_entity_poly.pdbx_strand_id
1 'polypeptide(L)'
;MSFRDRLTYSPDTGAFHDGEARYMMIKPEAFMGILPRLPAEIRPQVLQAMADTVFDNGGKSARTYRAAGAEAGDALLGVIAETAPQLGWGSWTFARHDDRIELTVANSPFAAGHGPSDMPVCFPILAMLRAVSGMVFGCETDVAETECAAC
;
A
#
# COMPACT_ATOMS: atom_id res chain seq x y z
N MET A 1 -5.49 -18.99 -5.40
CA MET A 1 -5.04 -18.34 -6.66
C MET A 1 -4.39 -17.02 -6.26
N SER A 2 -3.12 -16.82 -6.60
CA SER A 2 -2.38 -15.61 -6.23
C SER A 2 -2.87 -14.39 -7.05
N PHE A 3 -2.48 -13.17 -6.64
CA PHE A 3 -2.77 -11.97 -7.42
C PHE A 3 -2.19 -12.09 -8.85
N ARG A 4 -0.94 -12.58 -8.97
CA ARG A 4 -0.29 -12.73 -10.27
C ARG A 4 -0.96 -13.74 -11.20
N ASP A 5 -1.60 -14.77 -10.65
CA ASP A 5 -2.35 -15.76 -11.45
C ASP A 5 -3.64 -15.18 -12.02
N ARG A 6 -4.20 -14.15 -11.36
CA ARG A 6 -5.42 -13.46 -11.81
C ARG A 6 -5.14 -12.29 -12.75
N LEU A 7 -3.89 -11.74 -12.70
CA LEU A 7 -3.52 -10.60 -13.53
C LEU A 7 -3.44 -11.02 -15.00
N THR A 8 -4.30 -10.47 -15.82
CA THR A 8 -4.35 -10.72 -17.26
C THR A 8 -3.81 -9.52 -18.03
N TYR A 9 -3.18 -9.79 -19.17
CA TYR A 9 -2.72 -8.78 -20.12
C TYR A 9 -3.48 -8.89 -21.44
N SER A 10 -4.06 -7.79 -21.90
CA SER A 10 -4.72 -7.68 -23.19
C SER A 10 -3.78 -6.95 -24.17
N PRO A 11 -3.18 -7.63 -25.16
CA PRO A 11 -2.27 -7.00 -26.11
C PRO A 11 -2.99 -5.98 -27.01
N ASP A 12 -4.26 -6.20 -27.34
CA ASP A 12 -5.05 -5.31 -28.20
C ASP A 12 -5.30 -3.95 -27.57
N THR A 13 -5.39 -3.89 -26.24
CA THR A 13 -5.63 -2.65 -25.49
C THR A 13 -4.42 -2.16 -24.72
N GLY A 14 -3.35 -2.97 -24.62
CA GLY A 14 -2.16 -2.67 -23.83
C GLY A 14 -2.46 -2.55 -22.32
N ALA A 15 -3.45 -3.29 -21.81
CA ALA A 15 -3.94 -3.13 -20.45
C ALA A 15 -3.77 -4.39 -19.61
N PHE A 16 -3.41 -4.18 -18.32
CA PHE A 16 -3.43 -5.23 -17.29
C PHE A 16 -4.71 -5.13 -16.48
N HIS A 17 -5.35 -6.28 -16.20
CA HIS A 17 -6.58 -6.34 -15.40
C HIS A 17 -6.54 -7.48 -14.38
N ASP A 18 -7.12 -7.25 -13.19
CA ASP A 18 -7.59 -8.28 -12.26
C ASP A 18 -9.09 -8.05 -12.06
N GLY A 19 -9.93 -8.84 -12.72
CA GLY A 19 -11.35 -8.58 -12.84
C GLY A 19 -11.61 -7.24 -13.54
N GLU A 20 -12.38 -6.37 -12.91
CA GLU A 20 -12.68 -5.01 -13.43
C GLU A 20 -11.58 -3.99 -13.11
N ALA A 21 -10.66 -4.32 -12.22
CA ALA A 21 -9.60 -3.40 -11.82
C ALA A 21 -8.49 -3.36 -12.90
N ARG A 22 -8.23 -2.17 -13.41
CA ARG A 22 -7.12 -1.93 -14.34
C ARG A 22 -5.85 -1.56 -13.57
N TYR A 23 -4.74 -2.17 -13.95
CA TYR A 23 -3.42 -1.90 -13.40
C TYR A 23 -2.49 -1.28 -14.43
N MET A 24 -1.48 -0.57 -13.95
CA MET A 24 -0.33 -0.17 -14.74
C MET A 24 0.96 -0.44 -13.95
N MET A 25 2.04 -0.76 -14.64
CA MET A 25 3.36 -0.86 -14.03
C MET A 25 4.08 0.48 -14.18
N ILE A 26 4.60 0.99 -13.07
CA ILE A 26 5.38 2.21 -13.03
C ILE A 26 6.66 1.97 -12.24
N LYS A 27 7.78 2.55 -12.69
CA LYS A 27 9.01 2.50 -11.91
C LYS A 27 8.87 3.36 -10.64
N PRO A 28 9.34 2.87 -9.47
CA PRO A 28 9.29 3.63 -8.23
C PRO A 28 9.88 5.05 -8.36
N GLU A 29 11.01 5.19 -9.04
CA GLU A 29 11.68 6.49 -9.25
C GLU A 29 10.87 7.44 -10.14
N ALA A 30 10.08 6.91 -11.08
CA ALA A 30 9.20 7.73 -11.93
C ALA A 30 8.01 8.24 -11.12
N PHE A 31 7.52 7.47 -10.15
CA PHE A 31 6.40 7.83 -9.29
C PHE A 31 6.82 8.72 -8.13
N MET A 32 7.77 8.26 -7.31
CA MET A 32 8.22 8.99 -6.12
C MET A 32 9.14 10.17 -6.45
N GLY A 33 9.86 10.12 -7.57
CA GLY A 33 10.75 11.20 -8.01
C GLY A 33 10.04 12.50 -8.39
N ILE A 34 8.72 12.54 -8.35
CA ILE A 34 7.92 13.78 -8.44
C ILE A 34 8.16 14.64 -7.19
N LEU A 35 8.20 14.02 -6.01
CA LEU A 35 8.25 14.72 -4.72
C LEU A 35 9.49 15.63 -4.56
N PRO A 36 10.73 15.17 -4.82
CA PRO A 36 11.89 16.05 -4.74
C PRO A 36 11.87 17.24 -5.72
N ARG A 37 11.05 17.18 -6.77
CA ARG A 37 10.89 18.25 -7.77
C ARG A 37 9.89 19.32 -7.36
N LEU A 38 9.10 19.04 -6.32
CA LEU A 38 8.13 19.99 -5.78
C LEU A 38 8.80 20.91 -4.75
N PRO A 39 8.28 22.13 -4.57
CA PRO A 39 8.61 22.96 -3.43
C PRO A 39 8.42 22.21 -2.11
N ALA A 40 9.34 22.41 -1.15
CA ALA A 40 9.34 21.64 0.10
C ALA A 40 8.03 21.80 0.88
N GLU A 41 7.44 22.99 0.86
CA GLU A 41 6.23 23.35 1.57
C GLU A 41 4.96 22.62 1.11
N ILE A 42 4.95 22.12 -0.14
CA ILE A 42 3.78 21.38 -0.67
C ILE A 42 3.94 19.87 -0.65
N ARG A 43 5.15 19.36 -0.43
CA ARG A 43 5.40 17.90 -0.40
C ARG A 43 4.54 17.15 0.60
N PRO A 44 4.34 17.62 1.85
CA PRO A 44 3.46 16.96 2.80
C PRO A 44 2.01 16.85 2.30
N GLN A 45 1.51 17.89 1.62
CA GLN A 45 0.15 17.88 1.07
C GLN A 45 0.00 16.86 -0.07
N VAL A 46 1.03 16.72 -0.91
CA VAL A 46 1.02 15.73 -2.01
C VAL A 46 1.12 14.31 -1.44
N LEU A 47 1.97 14.07 -0.45
CA LEU A 47 2.06 12.78 0.25
C LEU A 47 0.73 12.42 0.92
N GLN A 48 0.06 13.39 1.55
CA GLN A 48 -1.25 13.16 2.14
C GLN A 48 -2.31 12.83 1.08
N ALA A 49 -2.34 13.54 -0.04
CA ALA A 49 -3.27 13.24 -1.14
C ALA A 49 -3.04 11.85 -1.75
N MET A 50 -1.77 11.42 -1.84
CA MET A 50 -1.43 10.04 -2.23
C MET A 50 -1.97 9.02 -1.22
N ALA A 51 -1.79 9.29 0.08
CA ALA A 51 -2.31 8.45 1.15
C ALA A 51 -3.85 8.34 1.08
N ASP A 52 -4.56 9.45 0.95
CA ASP A 52 -6.02 9.46 0.89
C ASP A 52 -6.53 8.64 -0.32
N THR A 53 -5.88 8.79 -1.48
CA THR A 53 -6.21 8.02 -2.68
C THR A 53 -5.97 6.51 -2.48
N VAL A 54 -4.87 6.13 -1.84
CA VAL A 54 -4.59 4.71 -1.53
C VAL A 54 -5.55 4.19 -0.47
N PHE A 55 -5.87 4.97 0.55
CA PHE A 55 -6.87 4.60 1.56
C PHE A 55 -8.21 4.25 0.92
N ASP A 56 -8.71 5.10 0.02
CA ASP A 56 -9.98 4.90 -0.66
C ASP A 56 -9.98 3.67 -1.58
N ASN A 57 -8.97 3.54 -2.43
CA ASN A 57 -8.93 2.49 -3.44
C ASN A 57 -8.38 1.16 -2.88
N GLY A 58 -7.35 1.21 -2.05
CA GLY A 58 -6.82 0.03 -1.36
C GLY A 58 -7.82 -0.53 -0.36
N GLY A 59 -8.56 0.33 0.34
CA GLY A 59 -9.66 -0.07 1.18
C GLY A 59 -10.78 -0.80 0.43
N LYS A 60 -11.09 -0.43 -0.83
CA LYS A 60 -12.03 -1.17 -1.68
C LYS A 60 -11.52 -2.58 -1.97
N SER A 61 -10.24 -2.72 -2.33
CA SER A 61 -9.63 -4.02 -2.59
C SER A 61 -9.61 -4.90 -1.34
N ALA A 62 -9.27 -4.36 -0.18
CA ALA A 62 -9.28 -5.08 1.09
C ALA A 62 -10.71 -5.55 1.46
N ARG A 63 -11.74 -4.74 1.21
CA ARG A 63 -13.16 -5.15 1.38
C ARG A 63 -13.55 -6.29 0.44
N THR A 64 -13.05 -6.29 -0.79
CA THR A 64 -13.28 -7.40 -1.73
C THR A 64 -12.68 -8.70 -1.22
N TYR A 65 -11.45 -8.69 -0.68
CA TYR A 65 -10.83 -9.86 -0.07
C TYR A 65 -11.60 -10.36 1.16
N ARG A 66 -12.08 -9.45 1.99
CA ARG A 66 -12.93 -9.79 3.13
C ARG A 66 -14.24 -10.45 2.70
N ALA A 67 -14.89 -9.92 1.67
CA ALA A 67 -16.14 -10.49 1.12
C ALA A 67 -15.90 -11.86 0.45
N ALA A 68 -14.70 -12.13 -0.06
CA ALA A 68 -14.31 -13.39 -0.67
C ALA A 68 -13.90 -14.47 0.35
N GLY A 69 -14.07 -14.24 1.67
CA GLY A 69 -13.85 -15.23 2.73
C GLY A 69 -12.63 -14.96 3.61
N ALA A 70 -11.86 -13.90 3.37
CA ALA A 70 -10.88 -13.41 4.34
C ALA A 70 -11.63 -12.65 5.44
N GLU A 71 -12.38 -13.38 6.28
CA GLU A 71 -13.07 -12.80 7.43
C GLU A 71 -12.08 -11.99 8.29
N ALA A 72 -12.58 -10.97 8.97
CA ALA A 72 -11.76 -9.97 9.67
C ALA A 72 -10.67 -10.58 10.57
N GLY A 73 -9.57 -9.89 10.75
CA GLY A 73 -8.47 -10.29 11.63
C GLY A 73 -7.28 -10.87 10.89
N ASP A 74 -6.67 -11.93 11.42
CA ASP A 74 -5.40 -12.48 10.92
C ASP A 74 -5.50 -13.00 9.47
N ALA A 75 -6.67 -13.51 9.06
CA ALA A 75 -6.89 -13.96 7.69
C ALA A 75 -6.76 -12.79 6.69
N LEU A 76 -7.31 -11.63 7.00
CA LEU A 76 -7.18 -10.43 6.15
C LEU A 76 -5.72 -9.95 6.10
N LEU A 77 -5.04 -9.89 7.25
CA LEU A 77 -3.62 -9.53 7.31
C LEU A 77 -2.75 -10.48 6.50
N GLY A 78 -3.04 -11.78 6.55
CA GLY A 78 -2.36 -12.81 5.75
C GLY A 78 -2.51 -12.58 4.24
N VAL A 79 -3.74 -12.31 3.77
CA VAL A 79 -4.01 -12.01 2.35
C VAL A 79 -3.29 -10.75 1.90
N ILE A 80 -3.26 -9.70 2.71
CA ILE A 80 -2.55 -8.45 2.37
C ILE A 80 -1.03 -8.68 2.35
N ALA A 81 -0.47 -9.40 3.34
CA ALA A 81 0.95 -9.74 3.37
C ALA A 81 1.39 -10.58 2.16
N GLU A 82 0.53 -11.46 1.66
CA GLU A 82 0.78 -12.23 0.45
C GLU A 82 0.64 -11.41 -0.83
N THR A 83 -0.31 -10.47 -0.88
CA THR A 83 -0.63 -9.70 -2.10
C THR A 83 0.35 -8.55 -2.32
N ALA A 84 0.77 -7.84 -1.27
CA ALA A 84 1.62 -6.66 -1.38
C ALA A 84 2.96 -6.92 -2.12
N PRO A 85 3.70 -8.02 -1.86
CA PRO A 85 4.89 -8.36 -2.63
C PRO A 85 4.60 -8.63 -4.11
N GLN A 86 3.44 -9.19 -4.42
CA GLN A 86 3.05 -9.49 -5.80
C GLN A 86 2.73 -8.24 -6.61
N LEU A 87 2.31 -7.16 -5.92
CA LEU A 87 2.13 -5.81 -6.48
C LEU A 87 3.46 -5.04 -6.58
N GLY A 88 4.56 -5.55 -6.02
CA GLY A 88 5.84 -4.86 -5.97
C GLY A 88 5.95 -3.82 -4.84
N TRP A 89 5.15 -3.97 -3.76
CA TRP A 89 5.12 -3.04 -2.62
C TRP A 89 6.08 -3.42 -1.49
N GLY A 90 7.06 -4.30 -1.76
CA GLY A 90 7.98 -4.85 -0.78
C GLY A 90 7.42 -6.06 -0.06
N SER A 91 8.22 -6.63 0.84
CA SER A 91 7.82 -7.79 1.66
C SER A 91 7.20 -7.30 2.96
N TRP A 92 5.98 -7.73 3.24
CA TRP A 92 5.18 -7.26 4.36
C TRP A 92 5.08 -8.33 5.44
N THR A 93 5.34 -7.93 6.68
CA THR A 93 5.19 -8.79 7.88
C THR A 93 4.37 -8.04 8.92
N PHE A 94 3.27 -8.64 9.34
CA PHE A 94 2.42 -8.10 10.41
C PHE A 94 2.71 -8.78 11.74
N ALA A 95 2.77 -7.99 12.81
CA ALA A 95 2.65 -8.45 14.18
C ALA A 95 1.39 -7.83 14.78
N ARG A 96 0.44 -8.70 15.19
CA ARG A 96 -0.80 -8.25 15.80
C ARG A 96 -0.73 -8.39 17.31
N HIS A 97 -1.14 -7.34 17.99
CA HIS A 97 -1.33 -7.25 19.43
C HIS A 97 -2.81 -6.98 19.72
N ASP A 98 -3.21 -7.00 20.97
CA ASP A 98 -4.61 -6.80 21.36
C ASP A 98 -5.13 -5.40 20.97
N ASP A 99 -4.27 -4.39 21.04
CA ASP A 99 -4.59 -2.97 20.87
C ASP A 99 -3.94 -2.32 19.65
N ARG A 100 -3.04 -3.02 18.94
CA ARG A 100 -2.33 -2.46 17.80
C ARG A 100 -1.89 -3.52 16.78
N ILE A 101 -1.59 -3.04 15.59
CA ILE A 101 -0.92 -3.81 14.54
C ILE A 101 0.39 -3.11 14.20
N GLU A 102 1.47 -3.86 14.17
CA GLU A 102 2.77 -3.43 13.67
C GLU A 102 2.98 -4.02 12.28
N LEU A 103 3.41 -3.19 11.33
CA LEU A 103 3.76 -3.60 9.99
C LEU A 103 5.24 -3.29 9.74
N THR A 104 6.01 -4.32 9.44
CA THR A 104 7.37 -4.19 8.93
C THR A 104 7.38 -4.43 7.43
N VAL A 105 7.99 -3.51 6.68
CA VAL A 105 8.11 -3.61 5.22
C VAL A 105 9.59 -3.59 4.82
N ALA A 106 10.05 -4.70 4.26
CA ALA A 106 11.37 -4.76 3.64
C ALA A 106 11.27 -4.40 2.14
N ASN A 107 12.26 -3.66 1.63
CA ASN A 107 12.34 -3.22 0.23
C ASN A 107 11.14 -2.35 -0.21
N SER A 108 10.80 -1.34 0.61
CA SER A 108 9.76 -0.38 0.22
C SER A 108 10.11 0.31 -1.11
N PRO A 109 9.27 0.19 -2.15
CA PRO A 109 9.49 0.89 -3.42
C PRO A 109 9.34 2.40 -3.27
N PHE A 110 8.59 2.86 -2.29
CA PHE A 110 8.35 4.28 -2.03
C PHE A 110 9.60 4.94 -1.46
N ALA A 111 10.24 4.33 -0.46
CA ALA A 111 11.52 4.79 0.06
C ALA A 111 12.63 4.71 -1.00
N ALA A 112 12.75 3.57 -1.70
CA ALA A 112 13.75 3.39 -2.75
C ALA A 112 13.58 4.38 -3.91
N GLY A 113 12.33 4.61 -4.34
CA GLY A 113 12.02 5.51 -5.46
C GLY A 113 12.16 6.99 -5.11
N HIS A 114 12.03 7.36 -3.84
CA HIS A 114 12.26 8.73 -3.36
C HIS A 114 13.75 9.02 -3.21
N GLY A 115 14.51 8.06 -2.68
CA GLY A 115 15.89 8.26 -2.22
C GLY A 115 15.94 8.94 -0.85
N PRO A 116 17.09 9.51 -0.44
CA PRO A 116 17.26 10.13 0.87
C PRO A 116 16.21 11.22 1.14
N SER A 117 15.68 11.24 2.35
CA SER A 117 14.64 12.17 2.80
C SER A 117 14.87 12.59 4.24
N ASP A 118 14.46 13.80 4.58
CA ASP A 118 14.43 14.35 5.94
C ASP A 118 13.09 14.06 6.67
N MET A 119 12.17 13.38 6.00
CA MET A 119 10.87 13.01 6.55
C MET A 119 10.42 11.65 5.99
N PRO A 120 9.59 10.88 6.72
CA PRO A 120 8.99 9.66 6.22
C PRO A 120 8.23 9.87 4.90
N VAL A 121 8.33 8.89 3.99
CA VAL A 121 7.76 8.99 2.63
C VAL A 121 6.87 7.81 2.23
N CYS A 122 6.71 6.81 3.10
CA CYS A 122 5.92 5.61 2.80
C CYS A 122 4.41 5.80 3.03
N PHE A 123 3.89 6.99 2.77
CA PHE A 123 2.48 7.34 2.96
C PHE A 123 1.48 6.39 2.28
N PRO A 124 1.73 5.82 1.10
CA PRO A 124 0.85 4.80 0.54
C PRO A 124 0.75 3.54 1.40
N ILE A 125 1.85 3.13 2.04
CA ILE A 125 1.86 1.98 2.97
C ILE A 125 1.07 2.31 4.23
N LEU A 126 1.27 3.51 4.81
CA LEU A 126 0.50 3.99 5.96
C LEU A 126 -1.00 3.99 5.68
N ALA A 127 -1.40 4.47 4.52
CA ALA A 127 -2.79 4.52 4.11
C ALA A 127 -3.42 3.12 4.01
N MET A 128 -2.68 2.16 3.45
CA MET A 128 -3.13 0.76 3.39
C MET A 128 -3.22 0.15 4.77
N LEU A 129 -2.23 0.38 5.65
CA LEU A 129 -2.26 -0.09 7.03
C LEU A 129 -3.47 0.50 7.77
N ARG A 130 -3.75 1.80 7.62
CA ARG A 130 -4.93 2.45 8.21
C ARG A 130 -6.23 1.80 7.74
N ALA A 131 -6.37 1.54 6.44
CA ALA A 131 -7.56 0.89 5.90
C ALA A 131 -7.76 -0.52 6.45
N VAL A 132 -6.69 -1.31 6.53
CA VAL A 132 -6.75 -2.71 6.99
C VAL A 132 -6.94 -2.79 8.50
N SER A 133 -6.22 -1.99 9.29
CA SER A 133 -6.36 -1.97 10.76
C SER A 133 -7.76 -1.53 11.18
N GLY A 134 -8.33 -0.54 10.50
CA GLY A 134 -9.72 -0.14 10.72
C GLY A 134 -10.73 -1.27 10.48
N MET A 135 -10.46 -2.14 9.50
CA MET A 135 -11.30 -3.33 9.27
C MET A 135 -11.09 -4.42 10.33
N VAL A 136 -9.86 -4.59 10.83
CA VAL A 136 -9.52 -5.59 11.86
C VAL A 136 -10.11 -5.22 13.20
N PHE A 137 -9.99 -3.95 13.61
CA PHE A 137 -10.48 -3.47 14.90
C PHE A 137 -11.93 -3.00 14.87
N GLY A 138 -12.51 -2.77 13.69
CA GLY A 138 -13.88 -2.28 13.54
C GLY A 138 -14.08 -0.81 13.94
N CYS A 139 -13.00 -0.03 14.01
CA CYS A 139 -13.00 1.40 14.35
C CYS A 139 -11.91 2.14 13.56
N GLU A 140 -11.98 3.47 13.55
CA GLU A 140 -10.87 4.27 13.02
C GLU A 140 -9.61 4.05 13.83
N THR A 141 -8.47 3.98 13.13
CA THR A 141 -7.15 3.76 13.73
C THR A 141 -6.19 4.85 13.28
N ASP A 142 -5.38 5.32 14.22
CA ASP A 142 -4.24 6.19 13.92
C ASP A 142 -3.04 5.33 13.52
N VAL A 143 -2.29 5.79 12.51
CA VAL A 143 -1.12 5.08 11.98
C VAL A 143 0.04 6.05 11.86
N ALA A 144 1.22 5.60 12.26
CA ALA A 144 2.45 6.38 12.13
C ALA A 144 3.57 5.51 11.57
N GLU A 145 4.38 6.07 10.69
CA GLU A 145 5.65 5.48 10.27
C GLU A 145 6.70 5.82 11.33
N THR A 146 7.20 4.80 12.03
CA THR A 146 8.17 4.96 13.12
C THR A 146 9.62 4.86 12.63
N GLU A 147 9.84 4.15 11.53
CA GLU A 147 11.12 3.99 10.86
C GLU A 147 10.91 4.05 9.35
N CYS A 148 11.71 4.87 8.67
CA CYS A 148 11.67 5.01 7.22
C CYS A 148 13.03 4.73 6.62
N ALA A 149 13.10 3.84 5.64
CA ALA A 149 14.35 3.50 4.97
C ALA A 149 14.93 4.66 4.10
N ALA A 150 14.18 5.74 3.93
CA ALA A 150 14.62 6.95 3.24
C ALA A 150 15.24 8.00 4.19
N CYS A 151 15.05 7.85 5.53
CA CYS A 151 15.52 8.80 6.55
C CYS A 151 16.89 8.46 7.12
#